data_fa5c7efc0fab20635e4588373a63ca36
#
_entry.id   fa5c7efc0fab20635e4588373a63ca36
#
_cell.length_a   1.000
_cell.length_b   1.000
_cell.length_c   1.000
_cell.angle_alpha   90.00
_cell.angle_beta   90.00
_cell.angle_gamma   90.00
#
_symmetry.space_group_name_H-M   'P 1'
#
loop_
_entity.id
_entity.type
_entity.pdbx_description
1 polymer ?
#
loop_
_entity_poly.entity_id
_entity_poly.type
_entity_poly.pdbx_seq_one_letter_code
_entity_poly.pdbx_strand_id
1 'polypeptide(L)'
;GGLSSGSQSGNANSGKNNSGSNKGSQSGKTTNTAKAPAQAAAPAPTATPKPITYTYVVRKHPASCTTAGYDEHICQEWGGMNYNDNYVAPNGHDWGTGVVTKQATYYEKGAITYTCKNCGETRTEETPELDKTYHIKEVVAPTCTSEGYTIYECNEVPGLTYKGEYTAKLPHSWDGGVVTKAATIYEKGVKTFTCTVCGETRTEAVQAT
;
A
#
# COMPACT_ATOMS: atom_id res chain seq x y z
N GLY A 1 -8.05 18.49 12.23
CA GLY A 1 -8.63 17.84 13.43
C GLY A 1 -9.10 16.42 13.19
N GLY A 2 -8.64 15.48 13.98
CA GLY A 2 -9.34 14.24 14.33
C GLY A 2 -8.86 13.00 13.57
N LEU A 3 -8.02 12.21 14.18
CA LEU A 3 -8.15 10.93 14.90
C LEU A 3 -8.13 9.72 13.93
N SER A 4 -7.06 8.97 13.87
CA SER A 4 -6.57 7.89 14.74
C SER A 4 -7.55 6.75 14.95
N SER A 5 -7.19 5.57 14.50
CA SER A 5 -7.39 4.31 15.18
C SER A 5 -6.54 3.23 14.54
N GLY A 6 -5.63 2.72 15.24
CA GLY A 6 -4.84 1.60 15.34
C GLY A 6 -5.63 0.35 15.69
N SER A 7 -5.19 -0.78 15.19
CA SER A 7 -5.50 -2.08 15.76
C SER A 7 -4.30 -2.97 15.61
N GLN A 8 -3.73 -3.29 16.76
CA GLN A 8 -2.75 -4.35 16.98
C GLN A 8 -3.47 -5.69 16.99
N SER A 9 -2.85 -6.72 16.42
CA SER A 9 -3.15 -8.10 16.78
C SER A 9 -1.83 -8.84 16.92
N GLY A 10 -1.39 -8.99 18.16
CA GLY A 10 -0.34 -9.90 18.54
C GLY A 10 -0.90 -11.32 18.61
N ASN A 11 -0.13 -12.27 18.12
CA ASN A 11 -0.36 -13.68 18.43
C ASN A 11 0.93 -14.27 18.99
N ALA A 12 0.95 -14.45 20.31
CA ALA A 12 1.98 -15.17 21.03
C ALA A 12 1.52 -16.63 21.16
N ASN A 13 2.27 -17.55 20.58
CA ASN A 13 2.06 -18.98 20.85
C ASN A 13 3.15 -19.48 21.80
N SER A 14 2.73 -19.78 23.02
CA SER A 14 3.54 -20.30 24.12
C SER A 14 3.46 -21.83 24.10
N GLY A 15 4.53 -22.49 23.70
CA GLY A 15 4.69 -23.94 23.83
C GLY A 15 5.04 -24.32 25.27
N LYS A 16 4.18 -25.11 25.91
CA LYS A 16 4.40 -25.69 27.25
C LYS A 16 5.20 -26.96 27.17
N ASN A 17 6.33 -26.97 27.85
CA ASN A 17 7.04 -28.16 28.24
C ASN A 17 6.21 -28.97 29.25
N ASN A 18 6.10 -30.26 29.04
CA ASN A 18 5.51 -31.15 30.02
C ASN A 18 6.57 -32.15 30.49
N SER A 19 7.07 -31.91 31.72
CA SER A 19 7.89 -32.87 32.45
C SER A 19 6.98 -33.79 33.23
N GLY A 20 6.95 -35.05 32.88
CA GLY A 20 6.26 -36.09 33.65
C GLY A 20 7.24 -36.92 34.46
N SER A 21 7.32 -36.64 35.75
CA SER A 21 7.94 -37.47 36.74
C SER A 21 7.00 -38.65 37.08
N ASN A 22 7.47 -39.89 37.08
CA ASN A 22 6.74 -40.98 37.71
C ASN A 22 7.62 -41.64 38.76
N LYS A 23 7.16 -41.52 40.00
CA LYS A 23 7.67 -42.20 41.21
C LYS A 23 6.81 -43.44 41.51
N GLY A 24 7.45 -44.41 42.08
CA GLY A 24 6.76 -45.37 42.96
C GLY A 24 7.01 -46.80 42.56
N SER A 25 7.60 -47.51 43.26
CA SER A 25 7.44 -48.07 44.61
C SER A 25 7.51 -49.58 44.55
N GLN A 26 8.50 -50.04 45.18
CA GLN A 26 8.59 -51.18 46.20
C GLN A 26 8.14 -52.59 45.86
N SER A 27 9.12 -53.44 46.16
CA SER A 27 9.05 -54.61 47.11
C SER A 27 8.73 -55.98 46.52
N GLY A 28 9.64 -56.89 46.71
CA GLY A 28 9.45 -58.31 46.51
C GLY A 28 10.75 -59.10 46.68
N LYS A 29 11.09 -59.42 47.93
CA LYS A 29 12.22 -60.24 48.33
C LYS A 29 11.86 -61.71 48.17
N THR A 30 12.54 -62.49 47.31
CA THR A 30 12.61 -63.89 47.34
C THR A 30 14.03 -64.35 47.02
N THR A 31 14.62 -64.98 48.02
CA THR A 31 15.88 -65.73 47.96
C THR A 31 15.69 -67.03 47.23
N ASN A 32 16.43 -67.23 46.13
CA ASN A 32 16.67 -68.60 45.62
C ASN A 32 18.13 -68.69 45.19
N THR A 33 18.83 -69.54 45.98
CA THR A 33 20.18 -69.96 45.75
C THR A 33 20.20 -70.96 44.60
N ALA A 34 20.72 -70.57 43.46
CA ALA A 34 21.03 -71.50 42.38
C ALA A 34 22.45 -71.22 41.87
N LYS A 35 23.15 -72.32 41.87
CA LYS A 35 24.53 -72.61 41.46
C LYS A 35 24.95 -71.85 40.19
N ALA A 36 26.07 -71.14 40.24
CA ALA A 36 26.69 -70.47 39.11
C ALA A 36 27.07 -71.42 37.96
N PRO A 37 26.65 -71.16 36.73
CA PRO A 37 27.27 -71.73 35.54
C PRO A 37 28.54 -71.04 35.20
N ALA A 38 29.47 -71.73 34.60
CA ALA A 38 30.82 -71.26 34.21
C ALA A 38 30.77 -69.96 33.41
N GLN A 39 31.59 -69.02 33.82
CA GLN A 39 31.80 -67.75 33.18
C GLN A 39 32.36 -67.99 31.78
N ALA A 40 31.54 -67.76 30.76
CA ALA A 40 32.03 -67.72 29.41
C ALA A 40 32.96 -66.52 29.29
N ALA A 41 34.14 -66.68 28.67
CA ALA A 41 35.10 -65.66 28.46
C ALA A 41 34.42 -64.50 27.75
N ALA A 42 34.63 -63.28 28.30
CA ALA A 42 34.15 -62.03 27.69
C ALA A 42 34.72 -61.94 26.26
N PRO A 43 33.89 -61.57 25.27
CA PRO A 43 34.38 -61.33 23.93
C PRO A 43 35.48 -60.26 24.01
N ALA A 44 36.55 -60.46 23.27
CA ALA A 44 37.66 -59.48 23.14
C ALA A 44 37.10 -58.12 22.79
N PRO A 45 37.65 -57.00 23.34
CA PRO A 45 37.18 -55.66 23.02
C PRO A 45 37.22 -55.47 21.52
N THR A 46 36.05 -55.29 20.91
CA THR A 46 35.89 -54.91 19.50
C THR A 46 36.70 -53.60 19.33
N ALA A 47 37.67 -53.61 18.46
CA ALA A 47 38.47 -52.42 18.15
C ALA A 47 37.53 -51.28 17.80
N THR A 48 37.63 -50.16 18.51
CA THR A 48 36.84 -48.95 18.23
C THR A 48 37.10 -48.57 16.77
N PRO A 49 36.07 -48.44 15.94
CA PRO A 49 36.29 -48.08 14.56
C PRO A 49 37.04 -46.77 14.47
N LYS A 50 38.11 -46.76 13.68
CA LYS A 50 38.90 -45.53 13.46
C LYS A 50 37.98 -44.44 12.89
N PRO A 51 38.00 -43.24 13.43
CA PRO A 51 37.14 -42.17 12.92
C PRO A 51 37.46 -41.93 11.44
N ILE A 52 36.43 -41.96 10.62
CA ILE A 52 36.56 -41.63 9.19
C ILE A 52 36.72 -40.09 9.08
N THR A 53 37.85 -39.69 8.52
CA THR A 53 38.12 -38.26 8.24
C THR A 53 37.87 -38.04 6.77
N TYR A 54 37.03 -37.06 6.45
CA TYR A 54 36.77 -36.66 5.07
C TYR A 54 37.59 -35.42 4.69
N THR A 55 38.04 -35.37 3.44
CA THR A 55 38.70 -34.19 2.86
C THR A 55 37.75 -33.44 1.94
N TYR A 56 37.85 -32.14 1.93
CA TYR A 56 36.94 -31.28 1.15
C TYR A 56 37.72 -30.33 0.25
N VAL A 57 37.23 -30.14 -0.97
CA VAL A 57 37.59 -29.03 -1.83
C VAL A 57 36.60 -27.92 -1.63
N VAL A 58 37.05 -26.72 -1.32
CA VAL A 58 36.23 -25.56 -1.08
C VAL A 58 36.08 -24.76 -2.36
N ARG A 59 34.83 -24.55 -2.81
CA ARG A 59 34.50 -23.67 -3.91
C ARG A 59 33.77 -22.45 -3.35
N LYS A 60 34.29 -21.27 -3.58
CA LYS A 60 33.66 -20.02 -3.13
C LYS A 60 32.62 -19.52 -4.13
N HIS A 61 31.42 -19.26 -3.64
CA HIS A 61 30.36 -18.59 -4.36
C HIS A 61 30.17 -17.20 -3.78
N PRO A 62 30.69 -16.14 -4.43
CA PRO A 62 30.56 -14.79 -3.90
C PRO A 62 29.12 -14.32 -3.92
N ALA A 63 28.73 -13.49 -2.95
CA ALA A 63 27.43 -12.85 -2.95
C ALA A 63 27.28 -11.91 -4.16
N SER A 64 26.10 -11.89 -4.78
CA SER A 64 25.70 -10.93 -5.80
C SER A 64 24.79 -9.85 -5.19
N CYS A 65 24.22 -9.00 -6.02
CA CYS A 65 23.24 -8.00 -5.56
C CYS A 65 22.01 -8.66 -4.93
N THR A 66 21.58 -9.81 -5.43
CA THR A 66 20.32 -10.46 -5.05
C THR A 66 20.48 -11.85 -4.45
N THR A 67 21.64 -12.49 -4.63
CA THR A 67 21.89 -13.84 -4.14
C THR A 67 22.94 -13.84 -3.03
N ALA A 68 22.71 -14.65 -2.01
CA ALA A 68 23.67 -14.89 -0.94
C ALA A 68 24.92 -15.61 -1.46
N GLY A 69 26.07 -15.26 -0.93
CA GLY A 69 27.31 -15.99 -1.12
C GLY A 69 27.44 -17.11 -0.10
N TYR A 70 28.27 -18.11 -0.41
CA TYR A 70 28.58 -19.22 0.49
C TYR A 70 29.85 -19.96 0.04
N ASP A 71 30.41 -20.74 0.92
CA ASP A 71 31.49 -21.69 0.59
C ASP A 71 30.87 -23.08 0.45
N GLU A 72 31.06 -23.70 -0.72
CA GLU A 72 30.63 -25.07 -1.02
C GLU A 72 31.80 -26.02 -0.72
N HIS A 73 31.59 -26.96 0.19
CA HIS A 73 32.56 -28.00 0.55
C HIS A 73 32.21 -29.27 -0.19
N ILE A 74 33.01 -29.65 -1.15
CA ILE A 74 32.83 -30.83 -1.99
C ILE A 74 33.68 -31.97 -1.41
N CYS A 75 33.03 -33.02 -0.90
CA CYS A 75 33.71 -34.18 -0.36
C CYS A 75 34.45 -34.96 -1.46
N GLN A 76 35.72 -35.32 -1.18
CA GLN A 76 36.58 -36.04 -2.12
C GLN A 76 36.46 -37.56 -1.97
N GLU A 77 35.93 -38.07 -0.85
CA GLU A 77 35.82 -39.50 -0.56
C GLU A 77 34.41 -40.00 -0.87
N TRP A 78 34.34 -41.30 -1.31
CA TRP A 78 33.08 -41.98 -1.53
C TRP A 78 32.30 -42.15 -0.18
N GLY A 79 31.02 -41.81 -0.21
CA GLY A 79 30.16 -41.87 0.97
C GLY A 79 30.19 -40.62 1.87
N GLY A 80 31.03 -39.62 1.59
CA GLY A 80 30.95 -38.32 2.23
C GLY A 80 29.85 -37.45 1.59
N MET A 81 29.40 -36.44 2.32
CA MET A 81 28.38 -35.50 1.86
C MET A 81 28.99 -34.12 1.65
N ASN A 82 28.55 -33.46 0.57
CA ASN A 82 28.83 -32.04 0.35
C ASN A 82 27.97 -31.21 1.34
N TYR A 83 28.53 -30.07 1.76
CA TYR A 83 27.79 -29.11 2.57
C TYR A 83 28.20 -27.68 2.22
N ASN A 84 27.39 -26.72 2.61
CA ASN A 84 27.64 -25.30 2.41
C ASN A 84 27.72 -24.61 3.76
N ASP A 85 28.65 -23.66 3.89
CA ASP A 85 28.79 -22.81 5.07
C ASP A 85 29.23 -21.37 4.68
N ASN A 86 29.65 -20.59 5.66
CA ASN A 86 30.14 -19.22 5.49
C ASN A 86 29.18 -18.36 4.63
N TYR A 87 27.87 -18.49 4.89
CA TYR A 87 26.87 -17.72 4.19
C TYR A 87 27.03 -16.23 4.40
N VAL A 88 27.05 -15.48 3.30
CA VAL A 88 27.11 -14.01 3.27
C VAL A 88 25.82 -13.50 2.65
N ALA A 89 25.17 -12.53 3.28
CA ALA A 89 23.96 -11.92 2.74
C ALA A 89 24.19 -11.31 1.34
N PRO A 90 23.14 -11.21 0.50
CA PRO A 90 23.22 -10.45 -0.74
C PRO A 90 23.75 -9.04 -0.50
N ASN A 91 24.57 -8.53 -1.42
CA ASN A 91 25.21 -7.22 -1.28
C ASN A 91 24.21 -6.06 -1.43
N GLY A 92 23.02 -6.33 -1.98
CA GLY A 92 22.06 -5.30 -2.40
C GLY A 92 22.53 -4.60 -3.68
N HIS A 93 21.69 -3.64 -4.13
CA HIS A 93 22.01 -2.84 -5.30
C HIS A 93 22.71 -1.54 -4.89
N ASP A 94 23.78 -1.19 -5.55
CA ASP A 94 24.39 0.14 -5.51
C ASP A 94 23.86 0.96 -6.68
N TRP A 95 22.74 1.65 -6.44
CA TRP A 95 22.09 2.47 -7.46
C TRP A 95 22.96 3.71 -7.75
N GLY A 96 23.32 3.88 -9.00
CA GLY A 96 24.02 5.06 -9.48
C GLY A 96 23.18 6.33 -9.40
N THR A 97 23.73 7.41 -9.93
CA THR A 97 22.96 8.65 -10.12
C THR A 97 21.86 8.41 -11.13
N GLY A 98 20.62 8.82 -10.78
CA GLY A 98 19.49 8.71 -11.69
C GLY A 98 19.69 9.57 -12.94
N VAL A 99 19.26 9.06 -14.07
CA VAL A 99 19.23 9.77 -15.36
C VAL A 99 17.78 10.04 -15.71
N VAL A 100 17.45 11.30 -16.06
CA VAL A 100 16.12 11.65 -16.56
C VAL A 100 15.93 10.98 -17.91
N THR A 101 15.08 9.96 -17.96
CA THR A 101 14.76 9.21 -19.19
C THR A 101 13.49 9.72 -19.86
N LYS A 102 12.63 10.42 -19.12
CA LYS A 102 11.48 11.15 -19.63
C LYS A 102 11.36 12.46 -18.86
N GLN A 103 11.32 13.58 -19.58
CA GLN A 103 11.05 14.88 -18.99
C GLN A 103 9.58 14.98 -18.57
N ALA A 104 9.32 15.53 -17.38
CA ALA A 104 7.98 15.90 -16.97
C ALA A 104 7.46 17.06 -17.85
N THR A 105 6.19 17.06 -18.15
CA THR A 105 5.47 18.15 -18.80
C THR A 105 4.31 18.62 -17.92
N TYR A 106 3.55 19.59 -18.38
CA TYR A 106 2.32 20.02 -17.70
C TYR A 106 1.17 19.01 -17.81
N TYR A 107 1.33 17.93 -18.58
CA TYR A 107 0.30 16.92 -18.82
C TYR A 107 0.76 15.50 -18.52
N GLU A 108 2.06 15.31 -18.41
CA GLU A 108 2.64 13.97 -18.27
C GLU A 108 3.74 13.97 -17.21
N LYS A 109 3.73 12.94 -16.41
CA LYS A 109 4.80 12.66 -15.46
C LYS A 109 6.10 12.38 -16.18
N GLY A 110 7.20 12.80 -15.59
CA GLY A 110 8.53 12.42 -16.03
C GLY A 110 8.96 11.08 -15.44
N ALA A 111 10.18 10.66 -15.77
CA ALA A 111 10.78 9.43 -15.24
C ALA A 111 12.29 9.58 -15.09
N ILE A 112 12.80 9.08 -13.98
CA ILE A 112 14.23 8.96 -13.69
C ILE A 112 14.55 7.47 -13.61
N THR A 113 15.55 7.04 -14.37
CA THR A 113 16.04 5.66 -14.34
C THR A 113 17.39 5.59 -13.64
N TYR A 114 17.49 4.67 -12.70
CA TYR A 114 18.69 4.34 -11.96
C TYR A 114 19.23 3.00 -12.44
N THR A 115 20.55 2.90 -12.59
CA THR A 115 21.21 1.65 -12.95
C THR A 115 22.12 1.21 -11.82
N CYS A 116 22.03 -0.05 -11.43
CA CYS A 116 22.93 -0.63 -10.44
C CYS A 116 24.35 -0.74 -11.02
N LYS A 117 25.34 -0.18 -10.33
CA LYS A 117 26.74 -0.20 -10.76
C LYS A 117 27.34 -1.62 -10.77
N ASN A 118 26.80 -2.52 -9.94
CA ASN A 118 27.38 -3.85 -9.76
C ASN A 118 26.79 -4.90 -10.72
N CYS A 119 25.48 -4.84 -11.03
CA CYS A 119 24.82 -5.86 -11.85
C CYS A 119 24.14 -5.32 -13.11
N GLY A 120 24.09 -3.98 -13.29
CA GLY A 120 23.46 -3.36 -14.46
C GLY A 120 21.93 -3.35 -14.42
N GLU A 121 21.28 -3.90 -13.39
CA GLU A 121 19.84 -3.85 -13.25
C GLU A 121 19.34 -2.41 -13.15
N THR A 122 18.19 -2.13 -13.72
CA THR A 122 17.60 -0.79 -13.74
C THR A 122 16.29 -0.75 -12.96
N ARG A 123 16.05 0.39 -12.29
CA ARG A 123 14.76 0.75 -11.72
C ARG A 123 14.37 2.14 -12.20
N THR A 124 13.09 2.35 -12.43
CA THR A 124 12.56 3.65 -12.86
C THR A 124 11.61 4.19 -11.79
N GLU A 125 11.78 5.48 -11.48
CA GLU A 125 10.92 6.24 -10.59
C GLU A 125 10.21 7.33 -11.39
N GLU A 126 8.90 7.50 -11.17
CA GLU A 126 8.16 8.58 -11.79
C GLU A 126 8.42 9.89 -11.05
N THR A 127 8.55 10.98 -11.79
CA THR A 127 8.52 12.34 -11.26
C THR A 127 7.15 12.96 -11.50
N PRO A 128 6.67 13.87 -10.64
CA PRO A 128 5.39 14.54 -10.84
C PRO A 128 5.36 15.32 -12.16
N GLU A 129 4.16 15.64 -12.64
CA GLU A 129 3.94 16.64 -13.68
C GLU A 129 4.45 17.99 -13.18
N LEU A 130 4.74 18.89 -14.11
CA LEU A 130 5.09 20.28 -13.78
C LEU A 130 3.88 21.00 -13.19
N ASP A 131 4.12 21.83 -12.18
CA ASP A 131 3.08 22.63 -11.54
C ASP A 131 2.49 23.65 -12.53
N LYS A 132 1.16 23.80 -12.45
CA LYS A 132 0.41 24.78 -13.23
C LYS A 132 0.02 25.92 -12.32
N THR A 133 0.23 27.14 -12.77
CA THR A 133 -0.27 28.35 -12.11
C THR A 133 -1.40 28.97 -12.92
N TYR A 134 -2.30 29.69 -12.26
CA TYR A 134 -3.49 30.21 -12.89
C TYR A 134 -3.70 31.69 -12.55
N HIS A 135 -4.21 32.42 -13.50
CA HIS A 135 -4.67 33.80 -13.30
C HIS A 135 -6.15 33.93 -13.64
N ILE A 136 -6.79 34.97 -13.13
CA ILE A 136 -8.19 35.26 -13.46
C ILE A 136 -8.23 35.79 -14.89
N LYS A 137 -8.92 35.07 -15.76
CA LYS A 137 -9.18 35.47 -17.12
C LYS A 137 -10.42 36.36 -17.23
N GLU A 138 -11.48 35.96 -16.55
CA GLU A 138 -12.78 36.62 -16.64
C GLU A 138 -13.62 36.32 -15.37
N VAL A 139 -14.39 37.33 -14.95
CA VAL A 139 -15.40 37.15 -13.90
C VAL A 139 -16.78 37.32 -14.54
N VAL A 140 -17.57 36.26 -14.55
CA VAL A 140 -18.93 36.23 -15.03
C VAL A 140 -19.88 36.53 -13.89
N ALA A 141 -20.53 37.66 -13.90
CA ALA A 141 -21.47 38.06 -12.85
C ALA A 141 -22.73 37.16 -12.85
N PRO A 142 -23.33 36.91 -11.69
CA PRO A 142 -24.57 36.14 -11.60
C PRO A 142 -25.73 36.98 -12.15
N THR A 143 -26.72 36.29 -12.70
CA THR A 143 -28.02 36.85 -13.06
C THR A 143 -29.13 36.21 -12.23
N CYS A 144 -30.36 36.62 -12.40
CA CYS A 144 -31.48 35.93 -11.74
C CYS A 144 -31.79 34.54 -12.35
N THR A 145 -31.24 34.24 -13.54
CA THR A 145 -31.42 32.93 -14.21
C THR A 145 -30.19 32.04 -14.18
N SER A 146 -28.98 32.62 -13.99
CA SER A 146 -27.71 31.90 -14.00
C SER A 146 -26.80 32.28 -12.84
N GLU A 147 -26.04 31.31 -12.35
CA GLU A 147 -24.98 31.55 -11.38
C GLU A 147 -23.82 32.32 -12.03
N GLY A 148 -23.13 33.14 -11.23
CA GLY A 148 -21.85 33.75 -11.60
C GLY A 148 -20.71 32.77 -11.33
N TYR A 149 -19.57 32.97 -11.96
CA TYR A 149 -18.34 32.21 -11.76
C TYR A 149 -17.12 32.96 -12.26
N THR A 150 -15.94 32.57 -11.78
CA THR A 150 -14.65 33.10 -12.27
C THR A 150 -14.04 32.07 -13.22
N ILE A 151 -13.54 32.51 -14.37
CA ILE A 151 -12.76 31.72 -15.31
C ILE A 151 -11.28 31.98 -15.03
N TYR A 152 -10.56 30.89 -14.77
CA TYR A 152 -9.11 30.89 -14.61
C TYR A 152 -8.44 30.34 -15.85
N GLU A 153 -7.34 30.95 -16.29
CA GLU A 153 -6.50 30.47 -17.39
C GLU A 153 -5.10 30.12 -16.87
N CYS A 154 -4.57 28.98 -17.34
CA CYS A 154 -3.23 28.53 -16.99
C CYS A 154 -2.17 29.45 -17.62
N ASN A 155 -1.19 29.89 -16.81
CA ASN A 155 -0.12 30.77 -17.27
C ASN A 155 0.82 30.04 -18.23
N GLU A 156 1.10 28.76 -17.96
CA GLU A 156 2.07 27.95 -18.70
C GLU A 156 1.47 27.26 -19.92
N VAL A 157 0.14 27.14 -19.96
CA VAL A 157 -0.59 26.42 -21.02
C VAL A 157 -1.74 27.30 -21.52
N PRO A 158 -1.50 28.17 -22.50
CA PRO A 158 -2.53 29.03 -23.06
C PRO A 158 -3.76 28.28 -23.55
N GLY A 159 -4.94 28.74 -23.18
CA GLY A 159 -6.21 28.11 -23.54
C GLY A 159 -6.68 27.02 -22.56
N LEU A 160 -5.85 26.55 -21.64
CA LEU A 160 -6.28 25.66 -20.56
C LEU A 160 -6.99 26.50 -19.50
N THR A 161 -8.31 26.31 -19.38
CA THR A 161 -9.15 27.09 -18.46
C THR A 161 -9.97 26.17 -17.56
N TYR A 162 -10.33 26.67 -16.38
CA TYR A 162 -11.35 26.07 -15.52
C TYR A 162 -12.24 27.15 -14.90
N LYS A 163 -13.44 26.74 -14.44
CA LYS A 163 -14.39 27.60 -13.74
C LYS A 163 -14.32 27.32 -12.25
N GLY A 164 -14.32 28.40 -11.45
CA GLY A 164 -14.33 28.32 -9.99
C GLY A 164 -15.07 29.52 -9.39
N GLU A 165 -15.07 29.60 -8.07
CA GLU A 165 -15.66 30.71 -7.32
C GLU A 165 -17.10 31.03 -7.76
N TYR A 166 -17.96 30.01 -7.73
CA TYR A 166 -19.37 30.17 -8.12
C TYR A 166 -20.10 31.07 -7.13
N THR A 167 -20.86 32.03 -7.68
CA THR A 167 -21.78 32.90 -6.94
C THR A 167 -23.23 32.54 -7.23
N ALA A 168 -24.05 32.52 -6.20
CA ALA A 168 -25.46 32.18 -6.35
C ALA A 168 -26.19 33.13 -7.28
N LYS A 169 -27.27 32.65 -7.93
CA LYS A 169 -28.17 33.47 -8.74
C LYS A 169 -28.71 34.63 -7.92
N LEU A 170 -28.90 35.75 -8.58
CA LEU A 170 -29.57 36.93 -7.99
C LEU A 170 -31.06 36.64 -7.78
N PRO A 171 -31.70 37.18 -6.74
CA PRO A 171 -33.14 37.09 -6.59
C PRO A 171 -33.85 37.80 -7.74
N HIS A 172 -35.04 37.32 -8.13
CA HIS A 172 -35.87 38.00 -9.11
C HIS A 172 -36.44 39.31 -8.53
N SER A 173 -36.46 40.33 -9.35
CA SER A 173 -37.14 41.62 -9.06
C SER A 173 -38.49 41.61 -9.72
N TRP A 174 -39.50 41.25 -8.94
CA TRP A 174 -40.87 41.16 -9.45
C TRP A 174 -41.51 42.53 -9.54
N ASP A 175 -42.30 42.77 -10.63
CA ASP A 175 -43.16 43.94 -10.80
C ASP A 175 -44.34 43.96 -9.81
N GLY A 176 -45.24 44.92 -9.92
CA GLY A 176 -46.44 45.04 -9.08
C GLY A 176 -47.48 43.93 -9.33
N GLY A 177 -47.31 43.16 -10.40
CA GLY A 177 -48.22 42.10 -10.85
C GLY A 177 -49.54 42.67 -11.42
N VAL A 178 -50.06 41.98 -12.43
CA VAL A 178 -51.31 42.29 -13.11
C VAL A 178 -52.31 41.15 -12.87
N VAL A 179 -53.56 41.47 -12.59
CA VAL A 179 -54.64 40.45 -12.48
C VAL A 179 -54.92 39.96 -13.90
N THR A 180 -54.53 38.74 -14.21
CA THR A 180 -54.73 38.11 -15.53
C THR A 180 -55.98 37.29 -15.58
N LYS A 181 -56.56 36.88 -14.42
CA LYS A 181 -57.89 36.31 -14.27
C LYS A 181 -58.56 36.93 -13.04
N ALA A 182 -59.70 37.55 -13.22
CA ALA A 182 -60.45 38.10 -12.10
C ALA A 182 -61.01 36.97 -11.21
N ALA A 183 -61.08 37.19 -9.90
CA ALA A 183 -61.76 36.31 -8.98
C ALA A 183 -63.28 36.41 -9.13
N THR A 184 -64.00 35.34 -8.89
CA THR A 184 -65.46 35.30 -8.80
C THR A 184 -65.88 34.69 -7.47
N ILE A 185 -67.16 34.67 -7.18
CA ILE A 185 -67.71 34.00 -5.96
C ILE A 185 -67.46 32.48 -5.96
N TYR A 186 -67.18 31.88 -7.13
CA TYR A 186 -66.98 30.42 -7.28
C TYR A 186 -65.58 30.02 -7.59
N GLU A 187 -64.71 30.95 -8.10
CA GLU A 187 -63.36 30.65 -8.54
C GLU A 187 -62.39 31.71 -8.11
N LYS A 188 -61.17 31.25 -7.72
CA LYS A 188 -60.07 32.14 -7.43
C LYS A 188 -59.57 32.81 -8.71
N GLY A 189 -59.20 34.07 -8.59
CA GLY A 189 -58.48 34.81 -9.64
C GLY A 189 -57.00 34.45 -9.68
N VAL A 190 -56.29 35.00 -10.68
CA VAL A 190 -54.86 34.84 -10.86
C VAL A 190 -54.25 36.22 -11.06
N LYS A 191 -53.21 36.50 -10.28
CA LYS A 191 -52.32 37.64 -10.44
C LYS A 191 -50.99 37.17 -10.96
N THR A 192 -50.51 37.72 -12.07
CA THR A 192 -49.24 37.36 -12.68
C THR A 192 -48.22 38.48 -12.41
N PHE A 193 -47.04 38.12 -11.92
CA PHE A 193 -45.93 39.00 -11.71
C PHE A 193 -44.87 38.64 -12.75
N THR A 194 -44.19 39.68 -13.28
CA THR A 194 -43.10 39.50 -14.21
C THR A 194 -41.81 40.02 -13.62
N CYS A 195 -40.74 39.27 -13.73
CA CYS A 195 -39.41 39.75 -13.31
C CYS A 195 -38.96 40.87 -14.25
N THR A 196 -38.69 42.06 -13.71
CA THR A 196 -38.30 43.25 -14.47
C THR A 196 -36.92 43.14 -15.13
N VAL A 197 -36.12 42.13 -14.72
CA VAL A 197 -34.76 41.90 -15.22
C VAL A 197 -34.71 40.82 -16.30
N CYS A 198 -35.35 39.65 -16.08
CA CYS A 198 -35.25 38.50 -17.01
C CYS A 198 -36.58 38.16 -17.73
N GLY A 199 -37.70 38.79 -17.36
CA GLY A 199 -38.99 38.52 -17.99
C GLY A 199 -39.70 37.26 -17.51
N GLU A 200 -39.09 36.46 -16.60
CA GLU A 200 -39.74 35.29 -16.05
C GLU A 200 -40.99 35.68 -15.29
N THR A 201 -42.02 34.85 -15.37
CA THR A 201 -43.33 35.09 -14.71
C THR A 201 -43.62 34.11 -13.59
N ARG A 202 -44.27 34.59 -12.53
CA ARG A 202 -44.90 33.79 -11.48
C ARG A 202 -46.33 34.21 -11.27
N THR A 203 -47.13 33.29 -10.81
CA THR A 203 -48.56 33.56 -10.54
C THR A 203 -48.91 33.35 -9.08
N GLU A 204 -49.79 34.18 -8.57
CA GLU A 204 -50.41 34.03 -7.24
C GLU A 204 -51.93 34.00 -7.39
N ALA A 205 -52.57 33.19 -6.55
CA ALA A 205 -54.05 33.12 -6.52
C ALA A 205 -54.61 34.35 -5.79
N VAL A 206 -55.58 35.02 -6.43
CA VAL A 206 -56.42 36.06 -5.78
C VAL A 206 -57.64 35.36 -5.17
N GLN A 207 -57.96 35.70 -3.91
CA GLN A 207 -59.06 35.06 -3.21
C GLN A 207 -60.38 35.31 -3.93
N ALA A 208 -61.30 34.34 -3.81
CA ALA A 208 -62.71 34.51 -4.26
C ALA A 208 -63.40 35.59 -3.44
N THR A 209 -64.22 36.39 -4.06
CA THR A 209 -64.96 37.51 -3.43
C THR A 209 -66.43 37.19 -3.18
#